data_dbfa29ee05e7accc26de8fadaa1d387e
#
_entry.id   dbfa29ee05e7accc26de8fadaa1d387e
#
_cell.length_a   1.000
_cell.length_b   1.000
_cell.length_c   1.000
_cell.angle_alpha   90.00
_cell.angle_beta   90.00
_cell.angle_gamma   90.00
#
_symmetry.space_group_name_H-M   'P 1'
#
loop_
_entity.id
_entity.type
_entity.pdbx_description
1 polymer ?
#
loop_
_entity_poly.entity_id
_entity_poly.type
_entity_poly.pdbx_seq_one_letter_code
_entity_poly.pdbx_strand_id
1 'polypeptide(L)'
;WALVKILAYLVNQGFHVTLTTHSLTVLYVLNNLMLASELKTGDNQPFLKPEVPAPELRLAPAQVEAYFFARDGRVRSLLDREEGFISEAELGRVGEELSYEMNLIGALRWQLQQAADNAGG
;
A
#
# COMPACT_ATOMS: atom_id res chain seq x y z
N TRP A 1 1.55 5.21 -11.04
CA TRP A 1 0.43 5.62 -10.16
C TRP A 1 -0.81 6.02 -10.93
N ALA A 2 -0.62 6.40 -12.19
CA ALA A 2 -1.74 6.71 -13.07
C ALA A 2 -2.71 5.52 -13.18
N LEU A 3 -2.21 4.29 -13.20
CA LEU A 3 -3.05 3.09 -13.28
C LEU A 3 -4.01 3.00 -12.09
N VAL A 4 -3.52 3.21 -10.86
CA VAL A 4 -4.37 3.14 -9.66
C VAL A 4 -5.45 4.23 -9.71
N LYS A 5 -5.10 5.42 -10.16
CA LYS A 5 -6.05 6.53 -10.33
C LYS A 5 -7.10 6.25 -11.39
N ILE A 6 -6.72 5.63 -12.50
CA ILE A 6 -7.65 5.20 -13.54
C ILE A 6 -8.63 4.17 -12.98
N LEU A 7 -8.13 3.19 -12.22
CA LEU A 7 -8.97 2.18 -11.60
C LEU A 7 -9.94 2.80 -10.58
N ALA A 8 -9.48 3.77 -9.80
CA ALA A 8 -10.34 4.50 -8.86
C ALA A 8 -11.44 5.28 -9.59
N TYR A 9 -11.11 5.91 -10.70
CA TYR A 9 -12.09 6.57 -11.54
C TYR A 9 -13.18 5.59 -12.02
N LEU A 10 -12.76 4.40 -12.49
CA LEU A 10 -13.69 3.38 -12.94
C LEU A 10 -14.61 2.89 -11.82
N VAL A 11 -14.09 2.71 -10.62
CA VAL A 11 -14.90 2.34 -9.45
C VAL A 11 -15.97 3.40 -9.19
N ASN A 12 -15.61 4.67 -9.28
CA ASN A 12 -16.55 5.79 -9.09
C ASN A 12 -17.58 5.90 -10.21
N GLN A 13 -17.32 5.25 -11.36
CA GLN A 13 -18.29 5.13 -12.47
C GLN A 13 -19.17 3.88 -12.33
N GLY A 14 -19.04 3.12 -11.26
CA GLY A 14 -19.87 1.94 -10.99
C GLY A 14 -19.27 0.60 -11.41
N PHE A 15 -18.01 0.58 -11.82
CA PHE A 15 -17.33 -0.67 -12.17
C PHE A 15 -16.80 -1.37 -10.93
N HIS A 16 -16.80 -2.69 -10.94
CA HIS A 16 -16.14 -3.53 -9.97
C HIS A 16 -14.72 -3.85 -10.47
N VAL A 17 -13.71 -3.55 -9.66
CA VAL A 17 -12.32 -3.79 -10.03
C VAL A 17 -11.67 -4.69 -8.99
N THR A 18 -10.98 -5.72 -9.46
CA THR A 18 -10.13 -6.57 -8.63
C THR A 18 -8.70 -6.46 -9.14
N LEU A 19 -7.78 -6.19 -8.23
CA LEU A 19 -6.36 -6.03 -8.53
C LEU A 19 -5.54 -6.91 -7.60
N THR A 20 -4.61 -7.67 -8.18
CA THR A 20 -3.59 -8.38 -7.41
C THR A 20 -2.24 -7.74 -7.68
N THR A 21 -1.44 -7.56 -6.65
CA THR A 21 -0.16 -6.86 -6.78
C THR A 21 0.81 -7.26 -5.68
N HIS A 22 2.10 -7.17 -5.98
CA HIS A 22 3.19 -7.23 -5.00
C HIS A 22 3.76 -5.84 -4.70
N SER A 23 3.18 -4.80 -5.25
CA SER A 23 3.70 -3.43 -5.12
C SER A 23 3.16 -2.73 -3.88
N LEU A 24 4.07 -2.39 -2.98
CA LEU A 24 3.74 -1.57 -1.81
C LEU A 24 3.29 -0.15 -2.23
N THR A 25 3.82 0.35 -3.34
CA THR A 25 3.42 1.65 -3.91
C THR A 25 1.93 1.70 -4.20
N VAL A 26 1.35 0.62 -4.74
CA VAL A 26 -0.10 0.54 -5.00
C VAL A 26 -0.89 0.73 -3.71
N LEU A 27 -0.46 0.11 -2.62
CA LEU A 27 -1.11 0.26 -1.31
C LEU A 27 -1.05 1.70 -0.80
N TYR A 28 0.12 2.35 -0.94
CA TYR A 28 0.26 3.75 -0.54
C TYR A 28 -0.63 4.68 -1.36
N VAL A 29 -0.67 4.50 -2.67
CA VAL A 29 -1.52 5.32 -3.54
C VAL A 29 -2.99 5.10 -3.22
N LEU A 30 -3.41 3.84 -3.07
CA LEU A 30 -4.77 3.49 -2.68
C LEU A 30 -5.16 4.13 -1.35
N ASN A 31 -4.27 4.05 -0.37
CA ASN A 31 -4.49 4.64 0.96
C ASN A 31 -4.66 6.16 0.87
N ASN A 32 -3.85 6.82 0.04
CA ASN A 32 -3.97 8.26 -0.18
C ASN A 32 -5.31 8.64 -0.80
N LEU A 33 -5.83 7.84 -1.72
CA LEU A 33 -7.15 8.09 -2.32
C LEU A 33 -8.26 7.92 -1.29
N MET A 34 -8.14 6.98 -0.37
CA MET A 34 -9.09 6.80 0.72
C MET A 34 -9.02 7.94 1.73
N LEU A 35 -7.82 8.36 2.13
CA LEU A 35 -7.63 9.50 3.03
C LEU A 35 -8.19 10.78 2.42
N ALA A 36 -7.98 10.97 1.12
CA ALA A 36 -8.50 12.13 0.40
C ALA A 36 -10.03 12.19 0.39
N SER A 37 -10.72 11.05 0.55
CA SER A 37 -12.18 11.02 0.59
C SER A 37 -12.76 11.77 1.80
N GLU A 38 -11.97 11.94 2.84
CA GLU A 38 -12.37 12.68 4.04
C GLU A 38 -12.30 14.21 3.85
N LEU A 39 -11.65 14.67 2.78
CA LEU A 39 -11.56 16.08 2.48
C LEU A 39 -12.90 16.60 1.96
N LYS A 40 -13.39 17.64 2.61
CA LYS A 40 -14.62 18.28 2.18
C LYS A 40 -14.37 19.11 0.92
N THR A 41 -15.19 18.89 -0.09
CA THR A 41 -15.22 19.74 -1.26
C THR A 41 -16.11 20.94 -0.98
N GLY A 42 -15.51 22.11 -0.85
CA GLY A 42 -16.23 23.36 -0.66
C GLY A 42 -15.45 24.50 -1.31
N ASP A 43 -16.17 25.56 -1.67
CA ASP A 43 -15.61 26.72 -2.36
C ASP A 43 -14.57 27.50 -1.54
N ASN A 44 -14.34 27.10 -0.28
CA ASN A 44 -13.49 27.79 0.69
C ASN A 44 -12.35 26.90 1.23
N GLN A 45 -11.64 26.17 0.35
CA GLN A 45 -10.46 25.41 0.77
C GLN A 45 -9.22 25.90 0.03
N PRO A 46 -8.69 27.09 0.41
CA PRO A 46 -7.55 27.71 -0.27
C PRO A 46 -6.24 26.93 -0.10
N PHE A 47 -6.22 25.94 0.77
CA PHE A 47 -5.05 25.08 1.03
C PHE A 47 -5.05 23.78 0.24
N LEU A 48 -6.07 23.51 -0.58
CA LEU A 48 -6.05 22.35 -1.47
C LEU A 48 -5.06 22.60 -2.61
N LYS A 49 -4.00 21.80 -2.60
CA LYS A 49 -2.95 21.88 -3.61
C LYS A 49 -3.28 20.98 -4.80
N PRO A 50 -2.69 21.25 -6.00
CA PRO A 50 -2.91 20.42 -7.18
C PRO A 50 -2.52 18.95 -6.99
N GLU A 51 -1.61 18.65 -6.06
CA GLU A 51 -1.16 17.29 -5.76
C GLU A 51 -2.23 16.45 -5.06
N VAL A 52 -3.24 17.10 -4.46
CA VAL A 52 -4.35 16.39 -3.80
C VAL A 52 -5.23 15.77 -4.88
N PRO A 53 -5.58 14.48 -4.76
CA PRO A 53 -6.43 13.83 -5.75
C PRO A 53 -7.76 14.54 -5.95
N ALA A 54 -8.16 14.69 -7.21
CA ALA A 54 -9.45 15.27 -7.58
C ALA A 54 -10.60 14.44 -7.01
N PRO A 55 -11.77 15.05 -6.70
CA PRO A 55 -12.89 14.33 -6.08
C PRO A 55 -13.32 13.05 -6.79
N GLU A 56 -13.28 13.02 -8.12
CA GLU A 56 -13.66 11.87 -8.93
C GLU A 56 -12.67 10.70 -8.85
N LEU A 57 -11.49 10.92 -8.27
CA LEU A 57 -10.46 9.89 -8.06
C LEU A 57 -10.45 9.38 -6.62
N ARG A 58 -11.18 10.01 -5.72
CA ARG A 58 -11.18 9.65 -4.31
C ARG A 58 -12.05 8.41 -4.09
N LEU A 59 -11.61 7.55 -3.17
CA LEU A 59 -12.32 6.33 -2.81
C LEU A 59 -12.78 6.39 -1.37
N ALA A 60 -14.08 6.22 -1.13
CA ALA A 60 -14.56 6.02 0.23
C ALA A 60 -14.09 4.65 0.74
N PRO A 61 -13.73 4.52 2.03
CA PRO A 61 -13.30 3.23 2.58
C PRO A 61 -14.30 2.10 2.35
N ALA A 62 -15.60 2.39 2.32
CA ALA A 62 -16.64 1.41 2.04
C ALA A 62 -16.59 0.83 0.63
N GLN A 63 -15.90 1.49 -0.31
CA GLN A 63 -15.74 1.04 -1.69
C GLN A 63 -14.55 0.10 -1.86
N VAL A 64 -13.73 -0.09 -0.83
CA VAL A 64 -12.44 -0.79 -0.92
C VAL A 64 -12.38 -1.94 0.06
N GLU A 65 -11.90 -3.07 -0.42
CA GLU A 65 -11.44 -4.19 0.40
C GLU A 65 -9.99 -4.49 -0.01
N ALA A 66 -9.14 -4.73 0.95
CA ALA A 66 -7.75 -5.07 0.71
C ALA A 66 -7.33 -6.23 1.61
N TYR A 67 -6.80 -7.27 0.99
CA TYR A 67 -6.36 -8.47 1.69
C TYR A 67 -4.89 -8.75 1.41
N PHE A 68 -4.17 -9.14 2.43
CA PHE A 68 -2.79 -9.55 2.33
C PHE A 68 -2.67 -11.06 2.51
N PHE A 69 -2.03 -11.72 1.53
CA PHE A 69 -1.74 -13.13 1.56
C PHE A 69 -0.32 -13.32 2.12
N ALA A 70 -0.21 -13.68 3.39
CA ALA A 70 1.05 -13.82 4.06
C ALA A 70 1.80 -15.10 3.60
N ARG A 71 3.10 -15.14 3.86
CA ARG A 71 3.96 -16.28 3.52
C ARG A 71 3.52 -17.58 4.18
N ASP A 72 2.95 -17.51 5.36
CA ASP A 72 2.45 -18.69 6.11
C ASP A 72 1.11 -19.20 5.58
N GLY A 73 0.57 -18.60 4.52
CA GLY A 73 -0.70 -18.97 3.91
C GLY A 73 -1.91 -18.30 4.54
N ARG A 74 -1.73 -17.49 5.56
CA ARG A 74 -2.84 -16.77 6.19
C ARG A 74 -3.21 -15.54 5.37
N VAL A 75 -4.51 -15.24 5.38
CA VAL A 75 -5.05 -14.05 4.71
C VAL A 75 -5.60 -13.12 5.78
N ARG A 76 -5.24 -11.85 5.71
CA ARG A 76 -5.78 -10.85 6.62
C ARG A 76 -6.23 -9.61 5.88
N SER A 77 -7.26 -8.96 6.41
CA SER A 77 -7.71 -7.66 5.92
C SER A 77 -6.71 -6.57 6.34
N LEU A 78 -6.36 -5.69 5.41
CA LEU A 78 -5.45 -4.58 5.68
C LEU A 78 -6.18 -3.33 6.15
N LEU A 79 -7.48 -3.23 5.90
CA LEU A 79 -8.25 -2.04 6.27
C LEU A 79 -8.62 -2.05 7.74
N ASP A 80 -8.34 -0.94 8.42
CA ASP A 80 -8.88 -0.67 9.74
C ASP A 80 -10.34 -0.24 9.59
N ARG A 81 -11.25 -1.02 10.16
CA ARG A 81 -12.70 -0.77 10.06
C ARG A 81 -13.14 0.49 10.79
N GLU A 82 -12.41 0.89 11.81
CA GLU A 82 -12.71 2.10 12.58
C GLU A 82 -12.16 3.35 11.88
N GLU A 83 -10.90 3.28 11.47
CA GLU A 83 -10.20 4.39 10.84
C GLU A 83 -10.56 4.56 9.36
N GLY A 84 -10.90 3.45 8.69
CA GLY A 84 -11.33 3.48 7.29
C GLY A 84 -10.20 3.54 6.27
N PHE A 85 -8.96 3.24 6.70
CA PHE A 85 -7.80 3.20 5.79
C PHE A 85 -6.78 2.17 6.28
N ILE A 86 -5.69 2.01 5.53
CA ILE A 86 -4.58 1.13 5.93
C ILE A 86 -3.67 1.91 6.86
N SER A 87 -3.44 1.39 8.07
CA SER A 87 -2.56 2.04 9.03
C SER A 87 -1.09 1.95 8.62
N GLU A 88 -0.27 2.87 9.12
CA GLU A 88 1.19 2.82 8.89
C GLU A 88 1.79 1.53 9.43
N ALA A 89 1.28 1.02 10.56
CA ALA A 89 1.74 -0.24 11.13
C ALA A 89 1.48 -1.42 10.18
N GLU A 90 0.32 -1.47 9.52
CA GLU A 90 0.01 -2.51 8.54
C GLU A 90 0.86 -2.37 7.28
N LEU A 91 1.07 -1.16 6.79
CA LEU A 91 1.96 -0.91 5.65
C LEU A 91 3.39 -1.36 5.97
N GLY A 92 3.87 -1.08 7.18
CA GLY A 92 5.17 -1.53 7.65
C GLY A 92 5.28 -3.05 7.71
N ARG A 93 4.26 -3.75 8.21
CA ARG A 93 4.23 -5.22 8.25
C ARG A 93 4.27 -5.83 6.86
N VAL A 94 3.49 -5.30 5.93
CA VAL A 94 3.51 -5.77 4.53
C VAL A 94 4.90 -5.57 3.94
N GLY A 95 5.52 -4.42 4.17
CA GLY A 95 6.88 -4.15 3.71
C GLY A 95 7.89 -5.12 4.28
N GLU A 96 7.82 -5.42 5.57
CA GLU A 96 8.68 -6.41 6.23
C GLU A 96 8.51 -7.80 5.64
N GLU A 97 7.26 -8.24 5.44
CA GLU A 97 6.95 -9.53 4.82
C GLU A 97 7.50 -9.62 3.40
N LEU A 98 7.30 -8.58 2.60
CA LEU A 98 7.77 -8.56 1.21
C LEU A 98 9.30 -8.55 1.12
N SER A 99 9.98 -7.95 2.08
CA SER A 99 11.44 -7.87 2.10
C SER A 99 12.13 -8.99 2.89
N TYR A 100 11.37 -9.84 3.54
CA TYR A 100 11.89 -10.89 4.43
C TYR A 100 12.92 -11.77 3.74
N GLU A 101 12.58 -12.31 2.58
CA GLU A 101 13.45 -13.21 1.83
C GLU A 101 14.75 -12.53 1.42
N MET A 102 14.64 -11.31 0.91
CA MET A 102 15.81 -10.52 0.53
C MET A 102 16.72 -10.25 1.72
N ASN A 103 16.15 -9.90 2.87
CA ASN A 103 16.91 -9.63 4.09
C ASN A 103 17.59 -10.89 4.62
N LEU A 104 16.90 -12.03 4.56
CA LEU A 104 17.46 -13.32 4.95
C LEU A 104 18.64 -13.70 4.07
N ILE A 105 18.49 -13.61 2.76
CA ILE A 105 19.55 -13.91 1.79
C ILE A 105 20.73 -12.96 2.00
N GLY A 106 20.47 -11.68 2.21
CA GLY A 106 21.50 -10.69 2.48
C GLY A 106 22.31 -11.01 3.75
N ALA A 107 21.65 -11.43 4.82
CA ALA A 107 22.28 -11.82 6.07
C ALA A 107 23.18 -13.05 5.87
N LEU A 108 22.67 -14.08 5.17
CA LEU A 108 23.45 -15.29 4.86
C LEU A 108 24.65 -14.99 3.98
N ARG A 109 24.48 -14.15 2.99
CA ARG A 109 25.55 -13.69 2.10
C ARG A 109 26.68 -13.00 2.91
N TRP A 110 26.30 -12.13 3.83
CA TRP A 110 27.24 -11.44 4.69
C TRP A 110 28.02 -12.42 5.58
N GLN A 111 27.36 -13.43 6.18
CA GLN A 111 27.99 -14.46 7.01
C GLN A 111 28.98 -15.30 6.21
N LEU A 112 28.62 -15.68 5.00
CA LEU A 112 29.53 -16.45 4.11
C LEU A 112 30.75 -15.62 3.72
N GLN A 113 30.57 -14.34 3.49
CA GLN A 113 31.67 -13.41 3.18
C GLN A 113 32.65 -13.27 4.36
N GLN A 114 32.11 -13.14 5.59
CA GLN A 114 32.91 -13.10 6.81
C GLN A 114 33.69 -14.40 7.02
N ALA A 115 33.07 -15.54 6.80
CA ALA A 115 33.73 -16.84 6.91
C ALA A 115 34.86 -17.00 5.89
N ALA A 116 34.66 -16.55 4.65
CA ALA A 116 35.69 -16.58 3.62
C ALA A 116 36.86 -15.67 3.95
N ASP A 117 36.61 -14.46 4.45
CA ASP A 117 37.65 -13.52 4.86
C ASP A 117 38.46 -14.07 6.03
N ASN A 118 37.82 -14.69 7.00
CA ASN A 118 38.49 -15.32 8.15
C ASN A 118 39.30 -16.54 7.76
N ALA A 119 38.85 -17.32 6.77
CA ALA A 119 39.57 -18.49 6.27
C ALA A 119 40.74 -18.13 5.38
N GLY A 120 40.68 -16.99 4.68
CA GLY A 120 41.73 -16.49 3.79
C GLY A 120 42.81 -15.69 4.47
N GLY A 121 42.61 -15.37 5.72
CA GLY A 121 43.59 -14.61 6.52
C GLY A 121 44.47 -15.52 7.34
#